data_a92ff1e9574bb8bf6189439de812a68d
#
_entry.id   a92ff1e9574bb8bf6189439de812a68d
#
_cell.length_a   1.000
_cell.length_b   1.000
_cell.length_c   1.000
_cell.angle_alpha   90.00
_cell.angle_beta   90.00
_cell.angle_gamma   90.00
#
_symmetry.space_group_name_H-M   'P 1'
#
loop_
_entity.id
_entity.type
_entity.pdbx_description
1 polymer ?
#
loop_
_entity_poly.entity_id
_entity_poly.type
_entity_poly.pdbx_seq_one_letter_code
_entity_poly.pdbx_strand_id
1 'polypeptide(L)'
;MTERDPRAANLTLFDLGKSDAATVPGAGLNTDQCIAGGHPQIWLGTSAFTANGWEGTFYPAGMKAADYLRHYGTQFRTVENDSTFYGTPQAARVQAWYEKTPRDFVFAAKVPQVITHEKILVDCDAEFNEFLTTMDLLKEKLGPLLLQFGQFSKYVFRNGQEFLQRLVPFLRKLPAHHKFVVEIRNRQWLDAKFLDTLREHRVALALTDSSWTPRPWETKQTQPLDLMDFFITGDFAYVRWLGDRKGIEEITTTWDKTVVDRRDDLLHWVRLFRELVSRKLTVYAYANNHYAGNGPGTVKLFWEMFEEKK
;
A
#
# COMPACT_ATOMS: atom_id res chain seq x y z
N MET A 1 -6.91 9.25 -33.87
CA MET A 1 -6.42 7.87 -33.74
C MET A 1 -5.60 7.83 -32.47
N THR A 2 -6.21 7.38 -31.39
CA THR A 2 -5.58 7.30 -30.05
C THR A 2 -4.97 5.90 -29.93
N GLU A 3 -3.67 5.83 -29.86
CA GLU A 3 -2.94 4.61 -29.54
C GLU A 3 -3.37 4.07 -28.18
N ARG A 4 -3.88 2.85 -28.15
CA ARG A 4 -4.17 2.11 -26.94
C ARG A 4 -2.86 1.69 -26.29
N ASP A 5 -2.66 2.05 -25.03
CA ASP A 5 -1.54 1.60 -24.20
C ASP A 5 -1.52 0.05 -24.12
N PRO A 6 -0.48 -0.64 -24.59
CA PRO A 6 -0.41 -2.11 -24.60
C PRO A 6 -0.32 -2.74 -23.18
N ARG A 7 -0.33 -1.94 -22.12
CA ARG A 7 -0.19 -2.38 -20.73
C ARG A 7 -1.49 -2.88 -20.08
N ALA A 8 -2.63 -2.83 -20.80
CA ALA A 8 -3.92 -3.31 -20.28
C ALA A 8 -4.15 -4.82 -20.41
N ALA A 9 -3.24 -5.57 -21.05
CA ALA A 9 -3.52 -6.94 -21.47
C ALA A 9 -3.33 -8.04 -20.40
N ASN A 10 -2.93 -7.72 -19.17
CA ASN A 10 -2.63 -8.75 -18.14
C ASN A 10 -3.64 -8.85 -16.98
N LEU A 11 -4.86 -8.32 -17.12
CA LEU A 11 -5.85 -8.31 -16.03
C LEU A 11 -7.20 -8.98 -16.36
N THR A 12 -7.29 -9.75 -17.43
CA THR A 12 -8.53 -10.44 -17.82
C THR A 12 -8.58 -11.93 -17.43
N LEU A 13 -8.26 -12.26 -16.20
CA LEU A 13 -8.46 -13.64 -15.72
C LEU A 13 -9.24 -13.68 -14.40
N PHE A 14 -10.46 -13.12 -14.37
CA PHE A 14 -11.40 -13.34 -13.28
C PHE A 14 -12.86 -13.39 -13.79
N ASP A 15 -13.16 -14.37 -14.64
CA ASP A 15 -14.51 -14.88 -14.77
C ASP A 15 -14.70 -15.97 -13.70
N LEU A 16 -15.26 -15.57 -12.55
CA LEU A 16 -15.66 -16.52 -11.51
C LEU A 16 -17.04 -17.07 -11.86
N GLY A 17 -17.05 -18.29 -12.40
CA GLY A 17 -18.24 -19.10 -12.54
C GLY A 17 -19.00 -19.23 -11.21
N LYS A 18 -20.30 -19.13 -11.26
CA LYS A 18 -21.24 -19.46 -10.18
C LYS A 18 -20.97 -20.89 -9.72
N SER A 19 -20.64 -21.09 -8.45
CA SER A 19 -20.66 -22.40 -7.81
C SER A 19 -21.35 -22.32 -6.46
N ASP A 20 -22.19 -23.31 -6.22
CA ASP A 20 -23.14 -23.49 -5.13
C ASP A 20 -22.54 -23.33 -3.73
N ALA A 21 -23.32 -22.69 -2.86
CA ALA A 21 -23.02 -22.51 -1.45
C ALA A 21 -23.13 -23.85 -0.70
N ALA A 22 -21.99 -24.46 -0.40
CA ALA A 22 -21.90 -25.47 0.64
C ALA A 22 -21.36 -24.81 1.91
N THR A 23 -22.21 -24.69 2.92
CA THR A 23 -21.87 -24.26 4.29
C THR A 23 -20.86 -25.22 4.91
N VAL A 24 -19.62 -24.80 5.07
CA VAL A 24 -18.61 -25.47 5.88
C VAL A 24 -18.56 -24.76 7.24
N PRO A 25 -18.63 -25.49 8.38
CA PRO A 25 -18.58 -24.89 9.72
C PRO A 25 -17.28 -24.12 9.91
N GLY A 26 -17.38 -22.91 10.49
CA GLY A 26 -16.23 -22.06 10.78
C GLY A 26 -15.25 -22.72 11.76
N ALA A 27 -14.22 -23.35 11.22
CA ALA A 27 -13.03 -23.66 11.99
C ALA A 27 -12.34 -22.32 12.31
N GLY A 28 -12.29 -21.93 13.58
CA GLY A 28 -11.54 -20.76 14.03
C GLY A 28 -10.13 -20.84 13.48
N LEU A 29 -9.78 -19.87 12.63
CA LEU A 29 -8.41 -19.72 12.12
C LEU A 29 -7.51 -19.45 13.32
N ASN A 30 -6.57 -20.34 13.56
CA ASN A 30 -5.61 -20.23 14.64
C ASN A 30 -4.70 -19.03 14.33
N THR A 31 -4.83 -17.94 15.08
CA THR A 31 -4.11 -16.68 14.88
C THR A 31 -2.63 -16.80 15.26
N ASP A 32 -2.21 -17.90 15.88
CA ASP A 32 -0.85 -18.11 16.40
C ASP A 32 0.20 -18.42 15.31
N GLN A 33 -0.20 -18.54 14.04
CA GLN A 33 0.69 -18.86 12.92
C GLN A 33 0.96 -17.68 11.97
N CYS A 34 0.59 -16.45 12.31
CA CYS A 34 0.86 -15.29 11.48
C CYS A 34 2.36 -14.94 11.51
N ILE A 35 3.07 -15.17 10.38
CA ILE A 35 4.53 -15.02 10.28
C ILE A 35 4.98 -13.56 10.42
N ALA A 36 4.15 -12.63 10.00
CA ALA A 36 4.49 -11.21 10.01
C ALA A 36 3.54 -10.45 10.94
N GLY A 37 3.78 -10.41 12.24
CA GLY A 37 2.94 -9.58 13.05
C GLY A 37 2.95 -9.76 14.54
N GLY A 38 4.02 -10.28 15.10
CA GLY A 38 4.18 -10.34 16.55
C GLY A 38 4.23 -8.97 17.25
N HIS A 39 4.41 -7.86 16.50
CA HIS A 39 4.47 -6.53 17.09
C HIS A 39 3.12 -5.79 16.96
N PRO A 40 2.53 -5.28 18.07
CA PRO A 40 1.19 -4.69 18.06
C PRO A 40 1.10 -3.41 17.20
N GLN A 41 2.21 -2.73 16.96
CA GLN A 41 2.25 -1.47 16.22
C GLN A 41 2.70 -1.64 14.77
N ILE A 42 3.12 -2.85 14.32
CA ILE A 42 3.66 -3.06 12.97
C ILE A 42 2.72 -3.96 12.19
N TRP A 43 2.27 -3.46 11.05
CA TRP A 43 1.41 -4.13 10.09
C TRP A 43 2.19 -4.31 8.79
N LEU A 44 2.62 -5.55 8.50
CA LEU A 44 3.41 -5.89 7.34
C LEU A 44 2.58 -6.71 6.35
N GLY A 45 2.68 -6.37 5.09
CA GLY A 45 2.01 -7.05 4.00
C GLY A 45 2.61 -6.73 2.64
N THR A 46 1.90 -7.05 1.60
CA THR A 46 2.30 -6.79 0.21
C THR A 46 1.31 -5.86 -0.48
N SER A 47 1.69 -5.25 -1.60
CA SER A 47 0.83 -4.34 -2.37
C SER A 47 -0.23 -5.05 -3.24
N ALA A 48 -0.35 -6.34 -3.12
CA ALA A 48 -1.42 -7.20 -3.63
C ALA A 48 -1.36 -8.54 -2.90
N PHE A 49 -2.44 -9.29 -2.87
CA PHE A 49 -2.46 -10.67 -2.33
C PHE A 49 -2.37 -11.73 -3.43
N THR A 50 -2.11 -11.34 -4.68
CA THR A 50 -1.89 -12.25 -5.80
C THR A 50 -0.80 -11.72 -6.71
N ALA A 51 0.04 -12.62 -7.22
CA ALA A 51 0.98 -12.29 -8.28
C ALA A 51 1.36 -13.55 -9.07
N ASN A 52 1.80 -13.36 -10.31
CA ASN A 52 2.35 -14.42 -11.11
C ASN A 52 3.60 -15.01 -10.44
N GLY A 53 3.67 -16.34 -10.30
CA GLY A 53 4.79 -17.05 -9.66
C GLY A 53 4.62 -17.27 -8.15
N TRP A 54 3.53 -16.80 -7.52
CA TRP A 54 3.29 -17.09 -6.10
C TRP A 54 2.69 -18.48 -5.85
N GLU A 55 2.05 -19.09 -6.85
CA GLU A 55 1.61 -20.49 -6.76
C GLU A 55 2.83 -21.43 -6.75
N GLY A 56 2.84 -22.37 -5.82
CA GLY A 56 3.95 -23.28 -5.59
C GLY A 56 5.10 -22.71 -4.77
N THR A 57 5.08 -21.39 -4.44
CA THR A 57 6.12 -20.72 -3.64
C THR A 57 5.56 -20.09 -2.37
N PHE A 58 4.65 -19.14 -2.51
CA PHE A 58 3.92 -18.54 -1.39
C PHE A 58 2.59 -19.25 -1.13
N TYR A 59 1.82 -19.55 -2.18
CA TYR A 59 0.66 -20.39 -2.10
C TYR A 59 1.02 -21.85 -2.37
N PRO A 60 0.39 -22.82 -1.68
CA PRO A 60 0.53 -24.23 -2.03
C PRO A 60 0.21 -24.48 -3.51
N ALA A 61 0.96 -25.40 -4.13
CA ALA A 61 0.71 -25.81 -5.51
C ALA A 61 -0.72 -26.36 -5.67
N GLY A 62 -1.42 -25.93 -6.72
CA GLY A 62 -2.80 -26.34 -7.00
C GLY A 62 -3.87 -25.68 -6.13
N MET A 63 -3.51 -24.69 -5.29
CA MET A 63 -4.50 -23.93 -4.54
C MET A 63 -5.36 -23.10 -5.49
N LYS A 64 -6.68 -23.12 -5.28
CA LYS A 64 -7.61 -22.33 -6.08
C LYS A 64 -7.46 -20.84 -5.74
N ALA A 65 -7.52 -19.96 -6.74
CA ALA A 65 -7.44 -18.52 -6.56
C ALA A 65 -8.50 -17.95 -5.57
N ALA A 66 -9.67 -18.60 -5.47
CA ALA A 66 -10.71 -18.24 -4.51
C ALA A 66 -10.27 -18.36 -3.04
N ASP A 67 -9.25 -19.17 -2.75
CA ASP A 67 -8.74 -19.44 -1.42
C ASP A 67 -7.45 -18.63 -1.09
N TYR A 68 -6.88 -17.95 -2.08
CA TYR A 68 -5.64 -17.18 -1.90
C TYR A 68 -5.73 -16.16 -0.76
N LEU A 69 -6.79 -15.37 -0.71
CA LEU A 69 -6.94 -14.36 0.33
C LEU A 69 -7.06 -14.96 1.73
N ARG A 70 -7.73 -16.11 1.87
CA ARG A 70 -7.82 -16.86 3.13
C ARG A 70 -6.44 -17.33 3.58
N HIS A 71 -5.67 -17.92 2.66
CA HIS A 71 -4.29 -18.35 2.94
C HIS A 71 -3.40 -17.14 3.26
N TYR A 72 -3.50 -16.06 2.47
CA TYR A 72 -2.75 -14.84 2.70
C TYR A 72 -2.96 -14.30 4.13
N GLY A 73 -4.22 -14.30 4.60
CA GLY A 73 -4.57 -13.87 5.95
C GLY A 73 -4.00 -14.75 7.07
N THR A 74 -3.52 -15.98 6.77
CA THR A 74 -2.76 -16.79 7.74
C THR A 74 -1.29 -16.44 7.80
N GLN A 75 -0.78 -15.71 6.81
CA GLN A 75 0.64 -15.34 6.71
C GLN A 75 0.90 -13.88 7.10
N PHE A 76 -0.02 -12.97 6.75
CA PHE A 76 0.09 -11.54 6.99
C PHE A 76 -1.21 -11.00 7.59
N ARG A 77 -1.08 -9.93 8.38
CA ARG A 77 -2.22 -9.26 9.03
C ARG A 77 -2.79 -8.10 8.21
N THR A 78 -2.15 -7.74 7.11
CA THR A 78 -2.58 -6.62 6.26
C THR A 78 -2.18 -6.83 4.81
N VAL A 79 -2.92 -6.16 3.92
CA VAL A 79 -2.61 -6.05 2.50
C VAL A 79 -2.93 -4.63 2.02
N GLU A 80 -2.11 -4.09 1.11
CA GLU A 80 -2.49 -2.92 0.31
C GLU A 80 -3.14 -3.41 -0.97
N ASN A 81 -4.39 -3.01 -1.20
CA ASN A 81 -5.12 -3.47 -2.36
C ASN A 81 -4.95 -2.50 -3.53
N ASP A 82 -3.94 -2.74 -4.37
CA ASP A 82 -3.66 -1.93 -5.56
C ASP A 82 -4.73 -2.08 -6.66
N SER A 83 -5.52 -3.17 -6.64
CA SER A 83 -6.55 -3.39 -7.69
C SER A 83 -7.66 -2.35 -7.66
N THR A 84 -7.93 -1.72 -6.52
CA THR A 84 -8.91 -0.64 -6.37
C THR A 84 -8.53 0.64 -7.10
N PHE A 85 -7.27 0.76 -7.53
CA PHE A 85 -6.81 1.87 -8.36
C PHE A 85 -7.53 1.94 -9.71
N TYR A 86 -7.88 0.81 -10.29
CA TYR A 86 -8.53 0.75 -11.61
C TYR A 86 -10.03 1.04 -11.57
N GLY A 87 -10.62 1.10 -10.39
CA GLY A 87 -12.01 1.45 -10.17
C GLY A 87 -12.54 0.95 -8.82
N THR A 88 -13.67 1.50 -8.41
CA THR A 88 -14.38 1.06 -7.21
C THR A 88 -14.79 -0.41 -7.35
N PRO A 89 -14.41 -1.29 -6.42
CA PRO A 89 -14.78 -2.70 -6.49
C PRO A 89 -16.29 -2.89 -6.27
N GLN A 90 -16.83 -3.97 -6.79
CA GLN A 90 -18.23 -4.35 -6.48
C GLN A 90 -18.38 -4.65 -4.98
N ALA A 91 -19.49 -4.24 -4.38
CA ALA A 91 -19.83 -4.46 -2.97
C ALA A 91 -19.68 -5.93 -2.53
N ALA A 92 -20.17 -6.88 -3.33
CA ALA A 92 -20.04 -8.31 -3.05
C ALA A 92 -18.58 -8.79 -2.96
N ARG A 93 -17.67 -8.17 -3.73
CA ARG A 93 -16.23 -8.46 -3.65
C ARG A 93 -15.65 -7.98 -2.33
N VAL A 94 -16.00 -6.78 -1.90
CA VAL A 94 -15.51 -6.21 -0.62
C VAL A 94 -16.04 -7.00 0.57
N GLN A 95 -17.31 -7.41 0.53
CA GLN A 95 -17.89 -8.30 1.53
C GLN A 95 -17.13 -9.65 1.60
N ALA A 96 -16.83 -10.24 0.43
CA ALA A 96 -16.03 -11.47 0.39
C ALA A 96 -14.61 -11.28 0.95
N TRP A 97 -14.00 -10.11 0.80
CA TRP A 97 -12.71 -9.81 1.45
C TRP A 97 -12.86 -9.79 2.97
N TYR A 98 -13.90 -9.14 3.48
CA TYR A 98 -14.19 -9.10 4.91
C TYR A 98 -14.38 -10.51 5.49
N GLU A 99 -15.15 -11.37 4.83
CA GLU A 99 -15.49 -12.72 5.30
C GLU A 99 -14.32 -13.71 5.23
N LYS A 100 -13.41 -13.53 4.24
CA LYS A 100 -12.30 -14.45 4.00
C LYS A 100 -11.06 -14.20 4.87
N THR A 101 -11.04 -13.13 5.64
CA THR A 101 -9.86 -12.75 6.42
C THR A 101 -10.12 -12.84 7.93
N PRO A 102 -9.08 -13.02 8.77
CA PRO A 102 -9.20 -12.98 10.21
C PRO A 102 -9.81 -11.66 10.72
N ARG A 103 -10.36 -11.68 11.94
CA ARG A 103 -11.04 -10.52 12.53
C ARG A 103 -10.13 -9.28 12.64
N ASP A 104 -8.86 -9.50 12.93
CA ASP A 104 -7.85 -8.45 13.12
C ASP A 104 -7.11 -8.11 11.82
N PHE A 105 -7.55 -8.62 10.67
CA PHE A 105 -6.94 -8.30 9.39
C PHE A 105 -7.30 -6.87 8.92
N VAL A 106 -6.32 -6.16 8.36
CA VAL A 106 -6.51 -4.77 7.89
C VAL A 106 -6.26 -4.67 6.39
N PHE A 107 -7.18 -4.02 5.68
CA PHE A 107 -7.02 -3.68 4.27
C PHE A 107 -6.64 -2.20 4.13
N ALA A 108 -5.47 -1.93 3.59
CA ALA A 108 -5.23 -0.64 2.95
C ALA A 108 -5.73 -0.71 1.50
N ALA A 109 -6.19 0.38 0.96
CA ALA A 109 -6.70 0.42 -0.40
C ALA A 109 -6.26 1.68 -1.14
N LYS A 110 -5.97 1.53 -2.42
CA LYS A 110 -5.59 2.64 -3.26
C LYS A 110 -6.82 3.33 -3.81
N VAL A 111 -6.91 4.63 -3.65
CA VAL A 111 -8.01 5.44 -4.19
C VAL A 111 -8.01 5.36 -5.73
N PRO A 112 -9.17 5.20 -6.39
CA PRO A 112 -9.27 5.02 -7.83
C PRO A 112 -8.57 6.10 -8.65
N GLN A 113 -8.00 5.70 -9.78
CA GLN A 113 -7.27 6.59 -10.70
C GLN A 113 -8.14 7.72 -11.26
N VAL A 114 -9.44 7.50 -11.40
CA VAL A 114 -10.37 8.54 -11.83
C VAL A 114 -10.29 9.78 -10.93
N ILE A 115 -10.03 9.58 -9.62
CA ILE A 115 -9.93 10.66 -8.64
C ILE A 115 -8.54 11.30 -8.68
N THR A 116 -7.48 10.46 -8.67
CA THR A 116 -6.10 10.93 -8.46
C THR A 116 -5.34 11.27 -9.75
N HIS A 117 -5.67 10.64 -10.89
CA HIS A 117 -4.95 10.76 -12.14
C HIS A 117 -5.75 11.40 -13.27
N GLU A 118 -7.04 11.07 -13.38
CA GLU A 118 -7.88 11.58 -14.49
C GLU A 118 -8.48 12.94 -14.14
N LYS A 119 -9.26 13.02 -13.05
CA LYS A 119 -9.87 14.25 -12.57
C LYS A 119 -8.94 15.11 -11.71
N ILE A 120 -7.90 14.53 -11.17
CA ILE A 120 -6.90 15.18 -10.31
C ILE A 120 -7.59 16.06 -9.25
N LEU A 121 -8.43 15.40 -8.44
CA LEU A 121 -9.17 15.98 -7.30
C LEU A 121 -10.23 17.06 -7.67
N VAL A 122 -10.59 17.21 -8.94
CA VAL A 122 -11.61 18.18 -9.38
C VAL A 122 -12.86 17.42 -9.80
N ASP A 123 -14.03 17.87 -9.32
CA ASP A 123 -15.35 17.29 -9.68
C ASP A 123 -15.42 15.76 -9.56
N CYS A 124 -14.82 15.21 -8.51
CA CYS A 124 -14.73 13.78 -8.25
C CYS A 124 -15.49 13.33 -6.98
N ASP A 125 -16.34 14.19 -6.43
CA ASP A 125 -17.05 13.92 -5.17
C ASP A 125 -17.95 12.67 -5.27
N ALA A 126 -18.60 12.46 -6.42
CA ALA A 126 -19.47 11.31 -6.64
C ALA A 126 -18.68 9.99 -6.61
N GLU A 127 -17.59 9.91 -7.38
CA GLU A 127 -16.75 8.72 -7.45
C GLU A 127 -16.03 8.46 -6.11
N PHE A 128 -15.64 9.53 -5.41
CA PHE A 128 -14.99 9.39 -4.11
C PHE A 128 -15.99 8.88 -3.06
N ASN A 129 -17.22 9.39 -3.02
CA ASN A 129 -18.26 8.91 -2.12
C ASN A 129 -18.67 7.46 -2.41
N GLU A 130 -18.81 7.09 -3.68
CA GLU A 130 -19.05 5.69 -4.09
C GLU A 130 -17.94 4.76 -3.58
N PHE A 131 -16.68 5.17 -3.76
CA PHE A 131 -15.53 4.41 -3.28
C PHE A 131 -15.56 4.26 -1.76
N LEU A 132 -15.74 5.35 -1.00
CA LEU A 132 -15.79 5.29 0.46
C LEU A 132 -16.95 4.39 0.94
N THR A 133 -18.15 4.59 0.43
CA THR A 133 -19.33 3.78 0.78
C THR A 133 -19.08 2.28 0.54
N THR A 134 -18.42 1.96 -0.56
CA THR A 134 -18.08 0.56 -0.87
C THR A 134 -17.00 0.02 0.07
N MET A 135 -15.95 0.80 0.35
CA MET A 135 -14.87 0.36 1.24
C MET A 135 -15.31 0.26 2.70
N ASP A 136 -16.33 1.01 3.13
CA ASP A 136 -16.93 0.93 4.46
C ASP A 136 -17.55 -0.44 4.78
N LEU A 137 -17.80 -1.27 3.77
CA LEU A 137 -18.21 -2.67 3.96
C LEU A 137 -17.12 -3.52 4.64
N LEU A 138 -15.88 -3.05 4.66
CA LEU A 138 -14.78 -3.67 5.44
C LEU A 138 -14.87 -3.37 6.94
N LYS A 139 -15.70 -2.41 7.36
CA LYS A 139 -15.91 -2.05 8.78
C LYS A 139 -14.58 -1.82 9.52
N GLU A 140 -14.36 -2.53 10.63
CA GLU A 140 -13.13 -2.45 11.44
C GLU A 140 -11.87 -2.92 10.72
N LYS A 141 -12.00 -3.61 9.61
CA LYS A 141 -10.88 -4.04 8.76
C LYS A 141 -10.44 -2.99 7.75
N LEU A 142 -11.16 -1.86 7.63
CA LEU A 142 -10.74 -0.77 6.76
C LEU A 142 -9.59 0.00 7.40
N GLY A 143 -8.44 -0.09 6.77
CA GLY A 143 -7.22 0.62 7.12
C GLY A 143 -6.98 1.87 6.27
N PRO A 144 -5.70 2.23 6.05
CA PRO A 144 -5.37 3.44 5.32
C PRO A 144 -5.83 3.45 3.86
N LEU A 145 -6.33 4.60 3.40
CA LEU A 145 -6.73 4.87 2.03
C LEU A 145 -5.65 5.73 1.34
N LEU A 146 -5.01 5.18 0.33
CA LEU A 146 -3.85 5.78 -0.34
C LEU A 146 -4.27 6.62 -1.55
N LEU A 147 -4.09 7.92 -1.46
CA LEU A 147 -4.14 8.88 -2.54
C LEU A 147 -2.75 8.94 -3.22
N GLN A 148 -2.49 8.04 -4.16
CA GLN A 148 -1.22 8.03 -4.89
C GLN A 148 -1.36 8.87 -6.16
N PHE A 149 -0.48 9.85 -6.30
CA PHE A 149 -0.38 10.70 -7.49
C PHE A 149 0.79 10.26 -8.36
N GLY A 150 0.60 10.40 -9.68
CA GLY A 150 1.67 10.21 -10.65
C GLY A 150 2.71 11.33 -10.61
N GLN A 151 3.75 11.21 -11.41
CA GLN A 151 4.65 12.31 -11.65
C GLN A 151 3.99 13.30 -12.62
N PHE A 152 3.61 14.46 -12.12
CA PHE A 152 3.03 15.51 -12.95
C PHE A 152 4.09 16.27 -13.71
N SER A 153 3.82 16.52 -14.98
CA SER A 153 4.64 17.42 -15.79
C SER A 153 4.34 18.89 -15.48
N LYS A 154 5.26 19.76 -15.85
CA LYS A 154 5.07 21.24 -15.73
C LYS A 154 3.89 21.79 -16.55
N TYR A 155 3.37 21.01 -17.49
CA TYR A 155 2.18 21.39 -18.25
C TYR A 155 0.87 21.13 -17.49
N VAL A 156 0.87 20.22 -16.51
CA VAL A 156 -0.27 19.96 -15.63
C VAL A 156 -0.22 20.90 -14.42
N PHE A 157 0.93 20.99 -13.76
CA PHE A 157 1.22 21.90 -12.65
C PHE A 157 2.61 22.48 -12.82
N ARG A 158 2.72 23.82 -12.82
CA ARG A 158 4.00 24.51 -12.91
C ARG A 158 4.90 24.26 -11.69
N ASN A 159 4.28 24.06 -10.52
CA ASN A 159 4.96 23.86 -9.25
C ASN A 159 4.04 23.19 -8.22
N GLY A 160 4.58 22.82 -7.05
CA GLY A 160 3.83 22.20 -5.97
C GLY A 160 2.73 23.09 -5.38
N GLN A 161 2.88 24.42 -5.45
CA GLN A 161 1.88 25.36 -4.97
C GLN A 161 0.57 25.27 -5.76
N GLU A 162 0.65 25.09 -7.09
CA GLU A 162 -0.55 24.89 -7.91
C GLU A 162 -1.23 23.55 -7.61
N PHE A 163 -0.45 22.51 -7.33
CA PHE A 163 -1.01 21.24 -6.88
C PHE A 163 -1.72 21.38 -5.54
N LEU A 164 -1.14 22.11 -4.58
CA LEU A 164 -1.76 22.38 -3.28
C LEU A 164 -3.09 23.12 -3.40
N GLN A 165 -3.28 23.97 -4.41
CA GLN A 165 -4.57 24.63 -4.66
C GLN A 165 -5.70 23.65 -4.98
N ARG A 166 -5.38 22.46 -5.51
CA ARG A 166 -6.35 21.38 -5.70
C ARG A 166 -6.41 20.44 -4.51
N LEU A 167 -5.26 20.13 -3.91
CA LEU A 167 -5.17 19.18 -2.81
C LEU A 167 -5.91 19.69 -1.56
N VAL A 168 -5.66 20.93 -1.14
CA VAL A 168 -6.24 21.48 0.10
C VAL A 168 -7.77 21.44 0.14
N PRO A 169 -8.51 21.91 -0.89
CA PRO A 169 -9.97 21.80 -0.89
C PRO A 169 -10.47 20.35 -0.79
N PHE A 170 -9.75 19.40 -1.37
CA PHE A 170 -10.09 17.99 -1.28
C PHE A 170 -9.81 17.44 0.12
N LEU A 171 -8.66 17.74 0.71
CA LEU A 171 -8.31 17.30 2.08
C LEU A 171 -9.33 17.77 3.12
N ARG A 172 -9.90 18.98 2.95
CA ARG A 172 -10.94 19.52 3.85
C ARG A 172 -12.23 18.72 3.86
N LYS A 173 -12.50 17.95 2.80
CA LYS A 173 -13.70 17.12 2.65
C LYS A 173 -13.50 15.69 3.19
N LEU A 174 -12.28 15.33 3.57
CA LEU A 174 -11.98 13.96 4.01
C LEU A 174 -12.69 13.64 5.32
N PRO A 175 -13.41 12.51 5.41
CA PRO A 175 -14.05 12.08 6.65
C PRO A 175 -13.02 11.78 7.75
N ALA A 176 -13.18 12.39 8.92
CA ALA A 176 -12.19 12.29 10.01
C ALA A 176 -12.04 10.89 10.63
N HIS A 177 -12.98 9.96 10.36
CA HIS A 177 -12.93 8.60 10.88
C HIS A 177 -12.13 7.63 10.01
N HIS A 178 -11.72 8.03 8.81
CA HIS A 178 -10.84 7.27 7.94
C HIS A 178 -9.38 7.72 8.06
N LYS A 179 -8.46 6.81 7.79
CA LYS A 179 -7.03 7.08 7.66
C LYS A 179 -6.69 7.36 6.21
N PHE A 180 -6.11 8.51 5.94
CA PHE A 180 -5.68 8.86 4.59
C PHE A 180 -4.18 9.00 4.48
N VAL A 181 -3.66 8.63 3.31
CA VAL A 181 -2.25 8.69 2.97
C VAL A 181 -2.10 9.39 1.63
N VAL A 182 -1.11 10.25 1.50
CA VAL A 182 -0.73 10.87 0.22
C VAL A 182 0.64 10.38 -0.20
N GLU A 183 0.74 9.87 -1.42
CA GLU A 183 2.00 9.62 -2.12
C GLU A 183 2.13 10.57 -3.30
N ILE A 184 3.23 11.35 -3.33
CA ILE A 184 3.57 12.23 -4.44
C ILE A 184 4.89 11.80 -5.07
N ARG A 185 4.97 11.82 -6.40
CA ARG A 185 6.19 11.43 -7.15
C ARG A 185 7.01 12.62 -7.65
N ASN A 186 6.51 13.82 -7.49
CA ASN A 186 7.25 15.05 -7.77
C ASN A 186 8.16 15.39 -6.58
N ARG A 187 9.36 14.83 -6.56
CA ARG A 187 10.37 14.97 -5.51
C ARG A 187 10.56 16.40 -5.02
N GLN A 188 10.58 17.36 -5.95
CA GLN A 188 10.78 18.78 -5.66
C GLN A 188 9.61 19.45 -4.93
N TRP A 189 8.46 18.76 -4.76
CA TRP A 189 7.30 19.29 -4.04
C TRP A 189 7.26 18.84 -2.58
N LEU A 190 8.17 17.94 -2.17
CA LEU A 190 8.33 17.50 -0.79
C LEU A 190 9.09 18.57 0.02
N ASP A 191 8.43 19.71 0.23
CA ASP A 191 8.92 20.82 1.05
C ASP A 191 8.13 20.95 2.36
N ALA A 192 8.58 21.82 3.25
CA ALA A 192 7.94 22.07 4.55
C ALA A 192 6.46 22.42 4.38
N LYS A 193 6.12 23.26 3.39
CA LYS A 193 4.75 23.70 3.16
C LYS A 193 3.82 22.54 2.78
N PHE A 194 4.29 21.64 1.92
CA PHE A 194 3.52 20.45 1.54
C PHE A 194 3.30 19.55 2.76
N LEU A 195 4.32 19.30 3.55
CA LEU A 195 4.26 18.45 4.73
C LEU A 195 3.40 19.06 5.83
N ASP A 196 3.51 20.38 6.07
CA ASP A 196 2.66 21.09 7.03
C ASP A 196 1.19 21.03 6.61
N THR A 197 0.91 21.15 5.29
CA THR A 197 -0.45 20.96 4.77
C THR A 197 -1.01 19.58 5.10
N LEU A 198 -0.22 18.51 4.95
CA LEU A 198 -0.66 17.17 5.33
C LEU A 198 -0.91 17.04 6.83
N ARG A 199 -0.03 17.62 7.68
CA ARG A 199 -0.19 17.63 9.16
C ARG A 199 -1.47 18.34 9.59
N GLU A 200 -1.74 19.52 9.05
CA GLU A 200 -2.96 20.28 9.34
C GLU A 200 -4.23 19.47 9.08
N HIS A 201 -4.18 18.57 8.10
CA HIS A 201 -5.32 17.71 7.73
C HIS A 201 -5.22 16.29 8.30
N ARG A 202 -4.21 15.99 9.13
CA ARG A 202 -3.95 14.64 9.70
C ARG A 202 -3.83 13.53 8.66
N VAL A 203 -3.24 13.86 7.52
CA VAL A 203 -3.00 12.91 6.42
C VAL A 203 -1.54 12.48 6.46
N ALA A 204 -1.31 11.17 6.44
CA ALA A 204 0.04 10.62 6.45
C ALA A 204 0.73 10.80 5.09
N LEU A 205 2.02 11.10 5.10
CA LEU A 205 2.87 10.96 3.93
C LEU A 205 3.25 9.49 3.73
N ALA A 206 3.15 8.98 2.52
CA ALA A 206 3.73 7.69 2.18
C ALA A 206 5.26 7.80 2.10
N LEU A 207 5.95 7.07 2.95
CA LEU A 207 7.40 6.90 2.89
C LEU A 207 7.71 5.80 1.88
N THR A 208 8.36 6.13 0.79
CA THR A 208 8.59 5.18 -0.29
C THR A 208 10.07 4.84 -0.46
N ASP A 209 10.34 3.56 -0.75
CA ASP A 209 11.62 3.12 -1.26
C ASP A 209 11.49 2.91 -2.76
N SER A 210 11.83 3.93 -3.52
CA SER A 210 11.67 3.97 -4.97
C SER A 210 12.63 4.98 -5.60
N SER A 211 12.75 4.94 -6.92
CA SER A 211 13.53 5.93 -7.67
C SER A 211 12.87 7.33 -7.75
N TRP A 212 11.60 7.46 -7.32
CA TRP A 212 10.82 8.69 -7.51
C TRP A 212 11.05 9.72 -6.41
N THR A 213 11.14 9.27 -5.15
CA THR A 213 11.25 10.14 -3.98
C THR A 213 12.48 9.77 -3.16
N PRO A 214 13.08 10.71 -2.44
CA PRO A 214 14.19 10.38 -1.55
C PRO A 214 13.69 9.51 -0.41
N ARG A 215 14.49 8.55 -0.01
CA ARG A 215 14.28 7.84 1.24
C ARG A 215 14.47 8.80 2.42
N PRO A 216 13.81 8.58 3.56
CA PRO A 216 13.91 9.51 4.70
C PRO A 216 15.33 9.85 5.11
N TRP A 217 16.27 8.92 5.03
CA TRP A 217 17.68 9.13 5.41
C TRP A 217 18.56 9.72 4.30
N GLU A 218 18.07 9.90 3.10
CA GLU A 218 18.82 10.48 1.97
C GLU A 218 18.65 12.00 1.88
N THR A 219 17.75 12.57 2.64
CA THR A 219 17.52 14.03 2.62
C THR A 219 18.63 14.75 3.35
N LYS A 220 19.29 15.69 2.65
CA LYS A 220 20.31 16.56 3.21
C LYS A 220 19.75 17.64 4.14
N GLN A 221 18.46 17.68 4.36
CA GLN A 221 17.82 18.67 5.21
C GLN A 221 17.92 18.21 6.66
N THR A 222 18.74 18.94 7.40
CA THR A 222 18.73 19.09 8.85
C THR A 222 19.21 17.91 9.74
N GLN A 223 19.36 18.19 10.98
CA GLN A 223 19.87 17.40 12.08
C GLN A 223 19.10 16.07 12.29
N PRO A 224 19.70 15.01 12.82
CA PRO A 224 19.06 13.69 12.95
C PRO A 224 17.72 13.66 13.73
N LEU A 225 17.48 14.63 14.59
CA LEU A 225 16.23 14.78 15.35
C LEU A 225 15.05 15.27 14.47
N ASP A 226 15.34 15.97 13.36
CA ASP A 226 14.32 16.64 12.56
C ASP A 226 13.77 15.79 11.42
N LEU A 227 14.46 14.70 11.04
CA LEU A 227 14.04 13.87 9.91
C LEU A 227 12.69 13.18 10.15
N MET A 228 12.48 12.68 11.36
CA MET A 228 11.22 12.00 11.71
C MET A 228 10.07 13.01 11.83
N ASP A 229 10.32 14.13 12.49
CA ASP A 229 9.33 15.19 12.63
C ASP A 229 9.01 15.84 11.28
N PHE A 230 9.97 15.81 10.34
CA PHE A 230 9.77 16.31 8.99
C PHE A 230 8.82 15.39 8.19
N PHE A 231 9.05 14.07 8.20
CA PHE A 231 8.30 13.14 7.33
C PHE A 231 7.03 12.55 7.95
N ILE A 232 6.87 12.58 9.28
CA ILE A 232 5.66 12.08 9.93
C ILE A 232 4.62 13.20 9.96
N THR A 233 3.58 13.05 9.18
CA THR A 233 2.52 14.06 8.99
C THR A 233 1.18 13.64 9.57
N GLY A 234 1.01 12.37 9.94
CA GLY A 234 -0.19 11.80 10.54
C GLY A 234 0.10 11.11 11.88
N ASP A 235 -0.90 10.46 12.43
CA ASP A 235 -0.83 9.69 13.68
C ASP A 235 -0.37 8.23 13.47
N PHE A 236 0.02 7.90 12.25
CA PHE A 236 0.60 6.62 11.85
C PHE A 236 1.64 6.84 10.73
N ALA A 237 2.51 5.85 10.52
CA ALA A 237 3.41 5.82 9.40
C ALA A 237 2.93 4.84 8.32
N TYR A 238 3.16 5.18 7.06
CA TYR A 238 2.82 4.35 5.91
C TYR A 238 4.03 4.20 5.00
N VAL A 239 4.47 2.96 4.79
CA VAL A 239 5.70 2.64 4.07
C VAL A 239 5.40 1.77 2.86
N ARG A 240 6.05 2.08 1.74
CA ARG A 240 5.95 1.28 0.50
C ARG A 240 7.34 0.96 -0.04
N TRP A 241 7.68 -0.30 -0.07
CA TRP A 241 8.90 -0.80 -0.72
C TRP A 241 8.57 -1.12 -2.18
N LEU A 242 8.83 -0.16 -3.07
CA LEU A 242 8.41 -0.20 -4.48
C LEU A 242 9.54 -0.64 -5.42
N GLY A 243 10.78 -0.26 -5.11
CA GLY A 243 11.95 -0.54 -5.95
C GLY A 243 11.98 0.20 -7.28
N ASP A 244 12.81 -0.30 -8.19
CA ASP A 244 12.88 0.13 -9.58
C ASP A 244 12.16 -0.88 -10.48
N ARG A 245 10.95 -0.50 -10.88
CA ARG A 245 10.10 -1.37 -11.71
C ARG A 245 10.80 -1.79 -13.01
N LYS A 246 11.42 -0.85 -13.70
CA LYS A 246 12.04 -1.14 -14.99
C LYS A 246 13.24 -2.07 -14.83
N GLY A 247 14.12 -1.77 -13.89
CA GLY A 247 15.30 -2.59 -13.65
C GLY A 247 14.97 -4.02 -13.20
N ILE A 248 13.91 -4.21 -12.40
CA ILE A 248 13.53 -5.57 -11.96
C ILE A 248 12.84 -6.36 -13.08
N GLU A 249 12.02 -5.71 -13.93
CA GLU A 249 11.35 -6.36 -15.07
C GLU A 249 12.35 -6.79 -16.16
N GLU A 250 13.55 -6.20 -16.21
CA GLU A 250 14.66 -6.67 -17.05
C GLU A 250 15.30 -7.97 -16.52
N ILE A 251 15.18 -8.24 -15.21
CA ILE A 251 15.74 -9.44 -14.56
C ILE A 251 14.72 -10.58 -14.51
N THR A 252 13.47 -10.27 -14.14
CA THR A 252 12.41 -11.26 -14.01
C THR A 252 11.02 -10.69 -14.32
N THR A 253 10.16 -11.55 -14.87
CA THR A 253 8.72 -11.28 -15.07
C THR A 253 7.84 -12.19 -14.21
N THR A 254 8.47 -13.06 -13.40
CA THR A 254 7.80 -13.92 -12.42
C THR A 254 8.27 -13.54 -11.01
N TRP A 255 7.35 -13.59 -10.05
CA TRP A 255 7.58 -13.11 -8.68
C TRP A 255 7.71 -14.27 -7.68
N ASP A 256 8.33 -15.37 -8.15
CA ASP A 256 8.48 -16.63 -7.41
C ASP A 256 9.59 -16.59 -6.36
N LYS A 257 10.57 -15.72 -6.54
CA LYS A 257 11.74 -15.62 -5.65
C LYS A 257 12.34 -14.23 -5.61
N THR A 258 13.11 -13.95 -4.57
CA THR A 258 13.96 -12.77 -4.49
C THR A 258 15.11 -12.88 -5.49
N VAL A 259 15.30 -11.84 -6.31
CA VAL A 259 16.35 -11.77 -7.34
C VAL A 259 17.34 -10.62 -7.11
N VAL A 260 16.99 -9.68 -6.21
CA VAL A 260 17.87 -8.58 -5.80
C VAL A 260 18.01 -8.59 -4.28
N ASP A 261 19.24 -8.60 -3.78
CA ASP A 261 19.50 -8.45 -2.35
C ASP A 261 19.25 -7.00 -1.92
N ARG A 262 18.37 -6.79 -0.95
CA ARG A 262 18.00 -5.49 -0.38
C ARG A 262 18.31 -5.37 1.11
N ARG A 263 19.19 -6.23 1.65
CA ARG A 263 19.48 -6.23 3.09
C ARG A 263 19.98 -4.88 3.58
N ASP A 264 20.88 -4.23 2.86
CA ASP A 264 21.44 -2.94 3.26
C ASP A 264 20.34 -1.86 3.30
N ASP A 265 19.46 -1.82 2.27
CA ASP A 265 18.32 -0.91 2.25
C ASP A 265 17.35 -1.22 3.41
N LEU A 266 17.01 -2.48 3.62
CA LEU A 266 16.11 -2.93 4.68
C LEU A 266 16.67 -2.64 6.08
N LEU A 267 17.98 -2.66 6.28
CA LEU A 267 18.60 -2.31 7.56
C LEU A 267 18.31 -0.85 7.96
N HIS A 268 18.28 0.06 7.00
CA HIS A 268 17.86 1.45 7.26
C HIS A 268 16.39 1.52 7.66
N TRP A 269 15.53 0.74 6.99
CA TRP A 269 14.11 0.65 7.34
C TRP A 269 13.91 0.04 8.73
N VAL A 270 14.66 -0.99 9.11
CA VAL A 270 14.63 -1.57 10.47
C VAL A 270 14.93 -0.51 11.53
N ARG A 271 15.96 0.31 11.32
CA ARG A 271 16.30 1.41 12.24
C ARG A 271 15.16 2.43 12.35
N LEU A 272 14.58 2.82 11.21
CA LEU A 272 13.46 3.73 11.16
C LEU A 272 12.23 3.17 11.89
N PHE A 273 11.90 1.89 11.68
CA PHE A 273 10.76 1.25 12.35
C PHE A 273 10.95 1.18 13.86
N ARG A 274 12.15 0.88 14.35
CA ARG A 274 12.45 0.90 15.78
C ARG A 274 12.23 2.28 16.38
N GLU A 275 12.61 3.34 15.68
CA GLU A 275 12.33 4.72 16.09
C GLU A 275 10.83 5.03 16.07
N LEU A 276 10.09 4.67 15.02
CA LEU A 276 8.64 4.87 14.93
C LEU A 276 7.89 4.16 16.07
N VAL A 277 8.27 2.92 16.34
CA VAL A 277 7.72 2.11 17.43
C VAL A 277 8.03 2.72 18.80
N SER A 278 9.25 3.23 19.03
CA SER A 278 9.62 3.92 20.27
C SER A 278 8.76 5.15 20.55
N ARG A 279 8.32 5.82 19.48
CA ARG A 279 7.37 6.94 19.51
C ARG A 279 5.89 6.51 19.59
N LYS A 280 5.62 5.19 19.73
CA LYS A 280 4.27 4.60 19.80
C LYS A 280 3.42 4.80 18.54
N LEU A 281 4.04 5.03 17.40
CA LEU A 281 3.35 5.14 16.11
C LEU A 281 3.01 3.75 15.56
N THR A 282 1.80 3.62 15.05
CA THR A 282 1.43 2.46 14.22
C THR A 282 2.09 2.57 12.85
N VAL A 283 2.68 1.48 12.37
CA VAL A 283 3.35 1.44 11.06
C VAL A 283 2.63 0.44 10.15
N TYR A 284 2.17 0.89 9.00
CA TYR A 284 1.70 0.05 7.91
C TYR A 284 2.76 0.01 6.83
N ALA A 285 3.18 -1.19 6.41
CA ALA A 285 4.22 -1.31 5.39
C ALA A 285 3.92 -2.41 4.38
N TYR A 286 4.16 -2.10 3.12
CA TYR A 286 3.78 -2.95 2.00
C TYR A 286 4.92 -3.12 1.01
N ALA A 287 5.28 -4.38 0.76
CA ALA A 287 6.28 -4.74 -0.23
C ALA A 287 5.64 -5.00 -1.60
N ASN A 288 6.13 -4.32 -2.61
CA ASN A 288 5.84 -4.64 -4.00
C ASN A 288 6.84 -5.68 -4.51
N ASN A 289 6.41 -6.55 -5.43
CA ASN A 289 7.30 -7.54 -6.04
C ASN A 289 8.50 -6.90 -6.74
N HIS A 290 8.31 -5.71 -7.32
CA HIS A 290 9.39 -4.98 -8.01
C HIS A 290 10.51 -4.49 -7.06
N TYR A 291 10.33 -4.56 -5.75
CA TYR A 291 11.39 -4.16 -4.81
C TYR A 291 12.59 -5.11 -4.87
N ALA A 292 12.33 -6.41 -4.82
CA ALA A 292 13.40 -7.43 -4.77
C ALA A 292 13.11 -8.68 -5.62
N GLY A 293 11.98 -8.73 -6.36
CA GLY A 293 11.53 -9.89 -7.12
C GLY A 293 10.45 -10.72 -6.42
N ASN A 294 10.24 -10.55 -5.11
CA ASN A 294 9.23 -11.28 -4.36
C ASN A 294 8.77 -10.49 -3.14
N GLY A 295 7.52 -10.05 -3.15
CA GLY A 295 6.95 -9.27 -2.05
C GLY A 295 6.90 -10.02 -0.73
N PRO A 296 6.34 -11.24 -0.66
CA PRO A 296 6.33 -12.04 0.57
C PRO A 296 7.73 -12.31 1.13
N GLY A 297 8.70 -12.61 0.27
CA GLY A 297 10.09 -12.80 0.68
C GLY A 297 10.73 -11.54 1.25
N THR A 298 10.41 -10.37 0.68
CA THR A 298 10.86 -9.08 1.20
C THR A 298 10.32 -8.84 2.62
N VAL A 299 9.02 -9.08 2.85
CA VAL A 299 8.39 -8.90 4.16
C VAL A 299 9.02 -9.84 5.20
N LYS A 300 9.23 -11.12 4.84
CA LYS A 300 9.86 -12.11 5.72
C LYS A 300 11.28 -11.68 6.11
N LEU A 301 12.10 -11.32 5.13
CA LEU A 301 13.47 -10.85 5.36
C LEU A 301 13.50 -9.61 6.27
N PHE A 302 12.63 -8.62 6.01
CA PHE A 302 12.55 -7.45 6.87
C PHE A 302 12.20 -7.83 8.31
N TRP A 303 11.24 -8.75 8.50
CA TRP A 303 10.80 -9.16 9.83
C TRP A 303 11.91 -9.89 10.60
N GLU A 304 12.61 -10.82 9.94
CA GLU A 304 13.79 -11.50 10.50
C GLU A 304 14.83 -10.49 10.99
N MET A 305 15.19 -9.51 10.15
CA MET A 305 16.15 -8.45 10.52
C MET A 305 15.64 -7.53 11.64
N PHE A 306 14.32 -7.32 11.74
CA PHE A 306 13.73 -6.49 12.80
C PHE A 306 13.77 -7.22 14.15
N GLU A 307 13.52 -8.54 14.18
CA GLU A 307 13.57 -9.38 15.39
C GLU A 307 15.00 -9.64 15.89
N GLU A 308 15.99 -9.61 15.01
CA GLU A 308 17.40 -9.73 15.42
C GLU A 308 17.72 -8.62 16.42
N LYS A 309 17.94 -9.02 17.69
CA LYS A 309 18.42 -8.12 18.73
C LYS A 309 19.91 -7.84 18.46
N LYS A 310 20.24 -6.63 18.10
CA LYS A 310 21.62 -6.14 18.18
C LYS A 310 21.95 -5.74 19.59
#